data_fdc552d81bdfc43f143b0faf236d3a9b
#
_entry.id   fdc552d81bdfc43f143b0faf236d3a9b
#
_cell.length_a   1.000
_cell.length_b   1.000
_cell.length_c   1.000
_cell.angle_alpha   90.00
_cell.angle_beta   90.00
_cell.angle_gamma   90.00
#
_symmetry.space_group_name_H-M   'P 1'
#
loop_
_entity.id
_entity.type
_entity.pdbx_description
1 polymer ?
#
loop_
_entity_poly.entity_id
_entity_poly.type
_entity_poly.pdbx_seq_one_letter_code
_entity_poly.pdbx_strand_id
1 'polypeptide(L)'
;EKLQLNDASLTFQPESSLALGFGFRCGFLGLLHMEIVQERLDREFDMNVITTVPNVSYMVYDKQGHANEVHNPGGMPDPTLIDHIEEPYIDATVITATDYIGPIMTLCLGKRGELVRQNYVSGNRVEIHYRMPLGEIVIDFYDKLKSISKGYASFDYHQSGFRPSKLVKLDILLNGESVDALSTLTHVDNAYDLGKRMCEKLKELIPRQQFDIAIQAAIGAKIISRETIKAVRKDVTAKCYGGDVSRKRKLLEKQKRGKKRMKQIGNVEVP
;
A
#
# COMPACT_ATOMS: atom_id res chain seq x y z
N GLU A 1 -0.91 -22.67 13.67
CA GLU A 1 -1.53 -24.02 13.78
C GLU A 1 -2.70 -24.07 14.76
N LYS A 2 -2.53 -23.66 16.05
CA LYS A 2 -3.62 -23.71 17.06
C LYS A 2 -4.86 -22.91 16.65
N LEU A 3 -4.69 -21.72 16.05
CA LEU A 3 -5.81 -20.93 15.53
C LEU A 3 -6.53 -21.63 14.38
N GLN A 4 -5.77 -22.29 13.50
CA GLN A 4 -6.32 -23.00 12.34
C GLN A 4 -7.23 -24.19 12.72
N LEU A 5 -7.02 -24.78 13.89
CA LEU A 5 -7.91 -25.84 14.38
C LEU A 5 -9.35 -25.35 14.61
N ASN A 6 -9.51 -24.09 14.94
CA ASN A 6 -10.81 -23.46 15.18
C ASN A 6 -11.27 -22.56 14.03
N ASP A 7 -10.41 -22.40 13.02
CA ASP A 7 -10.64 -21.52 11.86
C ASP A 7 -10.05 -22.16 10.61
N ALA A 8 -10.85 -22.99 9.97
CA ALA A 8 -10.47 -23.71 8.75
C ALA A 8 -10.21 -22.77 7.55
N SER A 9 -10.67 -21.52 7.62
CA SER A 9 -10.50 -20.53 6.56
C SER A 9 -9.13 -19.87 6.58
N LEU A 10 -8.44 -19.92 7.74
CA LEU A 10 -7.10 -19.35 7.90
C LEU A 10 -6.08 -20.28 7.24
N THR A 11 -5.42 -19.78 6.20
CA THR A 11 -4.26 -20.43 5.60
C THR A 11 -2.99 -19.63 5.92
N PHE A 12 -1.85 -20.32 6.09
CA PHE A 12 -0.58 -19.66 6.31
C PHE A 12 0.59 -20.43 5.73
N GLN A 13 1.62 -19.70 5.32
CA GLN A 13 2.89 -20.23 4.82
C GLN A 13 4.04 -19.40 5.39
N PRO A 14 5.17 -20.00 5.78
CA PRO A 14 6.35 -19.27 6.18
C PRO A 14 6.85 -18.38 5.05
N GLU A 15 7.20 -17.15 5.38
CA GLU A 15 7.78 -16.18 4.45
C GLU A 15 8.82 -15.32 5.19
N SER A 16 9.82 -14.80 4.47
CA SER A 16 10.81 -13.90 5.03
C SER A 16 10.91 -12.63 4.21
N SER A 17 10.98 -11.49 4.88
CA SER A 17 11.15 -10.16 4.30
C SER A 17 12.51 -9.60 4.71
N LEU A 18 13.14 -8.82 3.84
CA LEU A 18 14.40 -8.15 4.17
C LEU A 18 14.21 -7.09 5.26
N ALA A 19 13.05 -6.41 5.28
CA ALA A 19 12.76 -5.36 6.25
C ALA A 19 12.20 -5.90 7.57
N LEU A 20 11.31 -6.93 7.52
CA LEU A 20 10.57 -7.42 8.69
C LEU A 20 11.14 -8.74 9.24
N GLY A 21 12.06 -9.39 8.54
CA GLY A 21 12.62 -10.68 8.93
C GLY A 21 11.67 -11.84 8.67
N PHE A 22 11.68 -12.84 9.57
CA PHE A 22 10.84 -14.03 9.46
C PHE A 22 9.39 -13.71 9.84
N GLY A 23 8.45 -14.22 9.02
CA GLY A 23 7.02 -14.06 9.24
C GLY A 23 6.20 -15.13 8.53
N PHE A 24 4.92 -14.83 8.31
CA PHE A 24 4.00 -15.71 7.64
C PHE A 24 3.16 -14.94 6.63
N ARG A 25 2.98 -15.50 5.47
CA ARG A 25 1.96 -15.09 4.53
C ARG A 25 0.67 -15.80 4.89
N CYS A 26 -0.36 -15.04 5.19
CA CYS A 26 -1.65 -15.57 5.63
C CYS A 26 -2.73 -15.25 4.60
N GLY A 27 -3.63 -16.21 4.38
CA GLY A 27 -4.85 -16.00 3.61
C GLY A 27 -6.05 -15.82 4.52
N PHE A 28 -6.87 -14.81 4.22
CA PHE A 28 -8.04 -14.42 4.98
C PHE A 28 -9.27 -14.29 4.07
N LEU A 29 -10.47 -14.46 4.66
CA LEU A 29 -11.74 -14.23 3.94
C LEU A 29 -12.03 -12.74 3.67
N GLY A 30 -11.34 -11.84 4.35
CA GLY A 30 -11.47 -10.40 4.23
C GLY A 30 -10.81 -9.67 5.40
N LEU A 31 -10.86 -8.33 5.40
CA LEU A 31 -10.22 -7.49 6.42
C LEU A 31 -10.71 -7.80 7.84
N LEU A 32 -12.01 -7.94 8.02
CA LEU A 32 -12.59 -8.28 9.33
C LEU A 32 -12.04 -9.60 9.88
N HIS A 33 -11.88 -10.61 9.01
CA HIS A 33 -11.27 -11.87 9.41
C HIS A 33 -9.81 -11.69 9.85
N MET A 34 -9.05 -10.88 9.12
CA MET A 34 -7.67 -10.53 9.46
C MET A 34 -7.60 -9.83 10.84
N GLU A 35 -8.45 -8.84 11.09
CA GLU A 35 -8.52 -8.12 12.36
C GLU A 35 -8.86 -9.06 13.53
N ILE A 36 -9.84 -9.96 13.34
CA ILE A 36 -10.20 -10.97 14.37
C ILE A 36 -9.02 -11.88 14.67
N VAL A 37 -8.30 -12.37 13.64
CA VAL A 37 -7.13 -13.23 13.85
C VAL A 37 -6.00 -12.47 14.54
N GLN A 38 -5.76 -11.21 14.19
CA GLN A 38 -4.76 -10.37 14.85
C GLN A 38 -5.10 -10.15 16.32
N GLU A 39 -6.35 -9.80 16.63
CA GLU A 39 -6.85 -9.62 17.99
C GLU A 39 -6.73 -10.92 18.82
N ARG A 40 -7.00 -12.07 18.22
CA ARG A 40 -6.83 -13.37 18.89
C ARG A 40 -5.35 -13.70 19.14
N LEU A 41 -4.45 -13.37 18.22
CA LEU A 41 -3.01 -13.56 18.43
C LEU A 41 -2.51 -12.71 19.60
N ASP A 42 -2.97 -11.48 19.70
CA ASP A 42 -2.64 -10.59 20.84
C ASP A 42 -3.22 -11.12 22.15
N ARG A 43 -4.54 -11.35 22.23
CA ARG A 43 -5.24 -11.71 23.49
C ARG A 43 -4.99 -13.13 23.95
N GLU A 44 -4.97 -14.11 23.05
CA GLU A 44 -4.86 -15.53 23.43
C GLU A 44 -3.41 -16.01 23.57
N PHE A 45 -2.48 -15.37 22.86
CA PHE A 45 -1.09 -15.81 22.77
C PHE A 45 -0.07 -14.74 23.17
N ASP A 46 -0.51 -13.53 23.54
CA ASP A 46 0.35 -12.38 23.89
C ASP A 46 1.39 -12.08 22.78
N MET A 47 0.95 -12.20 21.53
CA MET A 47 1.79 -12.00 20.35
C MET A 47 1.43 -10.69 19.65
N ASN A 48 2.30 -9.69 19.78
CA ASN A 48 2.19 -8.48 18.99
C ASN A 48 2.75 -8.74 17.58
N VAL A 49 1.89 -8.71 16.57
CA VAL A 49 2.25 -8.98 15.18
C VAL A 49 2.16 -7.71 14.34
N ILE A 50 3.11 -7.55 13.44
CA ILE A 50 3.09 -6.48 12.43
C ILE A 50 2.41 -7.04 11.19
N THR A 51 1.30 -6.43 10.79
CA THR A 51 0.58 -6.80 9.56
C THR A 51 0.95 -5.84 8.43
N THR A 52 1.15 -6.38 7.25
CA THR A 52 1.35 -5.60 6.02
C THR A 52 0.02 -5.44 5.28
N VAL A 53 -0.01 -4.54 4.31
CA VAL A 53 -1.20 -4.30 3.48
C VAL A 53 -1.60 -5.58 2.74
N PRO A 54 -2.90 -5.97 2.75
CA PRO A 54 -3.38 -7.13 2.00
C PRO A 54 -3.09 -6.99 0.51
N ASN A 55 -2.68 -8.08 -0.10
CA ASN A 55 -2.35 -8.14 -1.52
C ASN A 55 -3.13 -9.25 -2.22
N VAL A 56 -3.24 -9.15 -3.53
CA VAL A 56 -3.79 -10.21 -4.38
C VAL A 56 -2.67 -10.93 -5.11
N SER A 57 -2.93 -12.14 -5.60
CA SER A 57 -1.97 -12.86 -6.46
C SER A 57 -2.02 -12.30 -7.87
N TYR A 58 -0.86 -12.13 -8.48
CA TYR A 58 -0.70 -11.69 -9.86
C TYR A 58 -0.03 -12.78 -10.69
N MET A 59 -0.42 -12.90 -11.95
CA MET A 59 0.27 -13.75 -12.91
C MET A 59 1.23 -12.91 -13.74
N VAL A 60 2.52 -13.21 -13.65
CA VAL A 60 3.57 -12.50 -14.39
C VAL A 60 4.09 -13.39 -15.49
N TYR A 61 4.00 -12.95 -16.72
CA TYR A 61 4.48 -13.66 -17.90
C TYR A 61 5.83 -13.12 -18.32
N ASP A 62 6.78 -14.02 -18.53
CA ASP A 62 8.06 -13.66 -19.12
C ASP A 62 7.99 -13.62 -20.65
N LYS A 63 9.04 -13.09 -21.31
CA LYS A 63 9.14 -13.04 -22.78
C LYS A 63 9.22 -14.43 -23.45
N GLN A 64 9.35 -15.47 -22.68
CA GLN A 64 9.39 -16.86 -23.16
C GLN A 64 8.01 -17.54 -23.03
N GLY A 65 7.05 -16.86 -22.42
CA GLY A 65 5.69 -17.35 -22.20
C GLY A 65 5.49 -18.18 -20.93
N HIS A 66 6.48 -18.22 -20.03
CA HIS A 66 6.28 -18.87 -18.73
C HIS A 66 5.49 -17.96 -17.80
N ALA A 67 4.49 -18.53 -17.15
CA ALA A 67 3.67 -17.85 -16.15
C ALA A 67 4.19 -18.13 -14.74
N ASN A 68 4.46 -17.08 -13.99
CA ASN A 68 4.86 -17.13 -12.59
C ASN A 68 3.83 -16.43 -11.72
N GLU A 69 3.31 -17.11 -10.72
CA GLU A 69 2.41 -16.49 -9.74
C GLU A 69 3.22 -15.70 -8.71
N VAL A 70 2.92 -14.42 -8.58
CA VAL A 70 3.60 -13.49 -7.66
C VAL A 70 2.60 -13.00 -6.63
N HIS A 71 2.87 -13.28 -5.36
CA HIS A 71 2.04 -12.90 -4.22
C HIS A 71 2.60 -11.69 -3.47
N ASN A 72 3.90 -11.41 -3.64
CA ASN A 72 4.59 -10.34 -2.94
C ASN A 72 5.34 -9.46 -3.94
N PRO A 73 5.20 -8.12 -3.88
CA PRO A 73 5.94 -7.19 -4.75
C PRO A 73 7.45 -7.38 -4.71
N GLY A 74 8.01 -7.87 -3.57
CA GLY A 74 9.43 -8.21 -3.43
C GLY A 74 9.88 -9.37 -4.33
N GLY A 75 8.97 -10.27 -4.69
CA GLY A 75 9.21 -11.41 -5.59
C GLY A 75 9.07 -11.09 -7.08
N MET A 76 8.80 -9.83 -7.45
CA MET A 76 8.69 -9.43 -8.86
C MET A 76 10.02 -9.61 -9.59
N PRO A 77 10.03 -10.28 -10.78
CA PRO A 77 11.21 -10.34 -11.62
C PRO A 77 11.58 -8.95 -12.15
N ASP A 78 12.79 -8.85 -12.71
CA ASP A 78 13.25 -7.61 -13.35
C ASP A 78 12.25 -7.16 -14.44
N PRO A 79 11.84 -5.89 -14.47
CA PRO A 79 10.89 -5.36 -15.45
C PRO A 79 11.28 -5.62 -16.90
N THR A 80 12.60 -5.77 -17.18
CA THR A 80 13.10 -6.05 -18.52
C THR A 80 12.78 -7.47 -19.03
N LEU A 81 12.53 -8.41 -18.10
CA LEU A 81 12.18 -9.81 -18.38
C LEU A 81 10.69 -10.03 -18.52
N ILE A 82 9.87 -9.10 -18.03
CA ILE A 82 8.42 -9.19 -18.05
C ILE A 82 7.89 -8.85 -19.44
N ASP A 83 7.00 -9.69 -19.95
CA ASP A 83 6.20 -9.40 -21.14
C ASP A 83 4.92 -8.64 -20.74
N HIS A 84 4.10 -9.25 -19.90
CA HIS A 84 2.89 -8.64 -19.34
C HIS A 84 2.55 -9.20 -17.96
N ILE A 85 1.68 -8.49 -17.26
CA ILE A 85 1.17 -8.89 -15.95
C ILE A 85 -0.34 -8.98 -16.04
N GLU A 86 -0.89 -10.07 -15.49
CA GLU A 86 -2.32 -10.24 -15.34
C GLU A 86 -2.73 -10.09 -13.87
N GLU A 87 -3.82 -9.41 -13.64
CA GLU A 87 -4.44 -9.27 -12.33
C GLU A 87 -5.77 -10.02 -12.24
N PRO A 88 -6.15 -10.52 -11.06
CA PRO A 88 -7.42 -11.20 -10.87
C PRO A 88 -8.58 -10.22 -10.99
N TYR A 89 -9.57 -10.59 -11.76
CA TYR A 89 -10.83 -9.86 -11.97
C TYR A 89 -11.98 -10.55 -11.28
N ILE A 90 -12.98 -9.76 -10.94
CA ILE A 90 -14.25 -10.21 -10.38
C ILE A 90 -15.43 -9.71 -11.22
N ASP A 91 -16.47 -10.50 -11.25
CA ASP A 91 -17.80 -10.06 -11.64
C ASP A 91 -18.57 -9.73 -10.35
N ALA A 92 -18.85 -8.44 -10.17
CA ALA A 92 -19.44 -7.88 -8.96
C ALA A 92 -20.88 -7.46 -9.21
N THR A 93 -21.74 -7.69 -8.23
CA THR A 93 -23.14 -7.29 -8.23
C THR A 93 -23.40 -6.35 -7.06
N VAL A 94 -23.88 -5.15 -7.37
CA VAL A 94 -24.33 -4.16 -6.38
C VAL A 94 -25.83 -4.03 -6.45
N ILE A 95 -26.54 -4.26 -5.34
CA ILE A 95 -27.98 -4.01 -5.24
C ILE A 95 -28.18 -2.80 -4.33
N THR A 96 -28.87 -1.79 -4.82
CA THR A 96 -29.06 -0.53 -4.10
C THR A 96 -30.38 0.16 -4.44
N ALA A 97 -30.72 1.23 -3.74
CA ALA A 97 -31.80 2.12 -4.13
C ALA A 97 -31.38 3.03 -5.28
N THR A 98 -32.33 3.46 -6.10
CA THR A 98 -32.09 4.29 -7.29
C THR A 98 -31.40 5.61 -6.97
N ASP A 99 -31.61 6.16 -5.79
CA ASP A 99 -31.01 7.44 -5.34
C ASP A 99 -29.47 7.38 -5.22
N TYR A 100 -28.91 6.18 -5.06
CA TYR A 100 -27.46 5.97 -4.86
C TYR A 100 -26.72 5.50 -6.12
N ILE A 101 -27.42 5.34 -7.26
CA ILE A 101 -26.81 4.87 -8.51
C ILE A 101 -25.61 5.74 -8.91
N GLY A 102 -25.80 7.06 -9.00
CA GLY A 102 -24.74 7.99 -9.44
C GLY A 102 -23.47 7.93 -8.59
N PRO A 103 -23.57 8.10 -7.28
CA PRO A 103 -22.40 7.98 -6.38
C PRO A 103 -21.70 6.61 -6.45
N ILE A 104 -22.47 5.50 -6.55
CA ILE A 104 -21.93 4.15 -6.67
C ILE A 104 -21.23 3.95 -8.02
N MET A 105 -21.81 4.42 -9.11
CA MET A 105 -21.16 4.39 -10.41
C MET A 105 -19.83 5.15 -10.39
N THR A 106 -19.79 6.33 -9.79
CA THR A 106 -18.56 7.11 -9.64
C THR A 106 -17.50 6.35 -8.83
N LEU A 107 -17.90 5.69 -7.74
CA LEU A 107 -17.01 4.85 -6.93
C LEU A 107 -16.43 3.70 -7.76
N CYS A 108 -17.30 2.94 -8.45
CA CYS A 108 -16.88 1.78 -9.24
C CYS A 108 -15.97 2.18 -10.42
N LEU A 109 -16.30 3.26 -11.13
CA LEU A 109 -15.44 3.78 -12.20
C LEU A 109 -14.07 4.23 -11.68
N GLY A 110 -14.04 4.91 -10.52
CA GLY A 110 -12.79 5.28 -9.84
C GLY A 110 -11.93 4.09 -9.38
N LYS A 111 -12.54 2.91 -9.31
CA LYS A 111 -11.90 1.61 -9.01
C LYS A 111 -11.72 0.75 -10.27
N ARG A 112 -11.62 1.36 -11.43
CA ARG A 112 -11.43 0.70 -12.74
C ARG A 112 -12.52 -0.32 -13.09
N GLY A 113 -13.72 -0.14 -12.50
CA GLY A 113 -14.86 -0.99 -12.76
C GLY A 113 -15.49 -0.72 -14.13
N GLU A 114 -15.73 -1.77 -14.90
CA GLU A 114 -16.44 -1.74 -16.17
C GLU A 114 -17.92 -2.09 -15.92
N LEU A 115 -18.83 -1.19 -16.25
CA LEU A 115 -20.27 -1.47 -16.16
C LEU A 115 -20.66 -2.52 -17.20
N VAL A 116 -21.17 -3.65 -16.75
CA VAL A 116 -21.63 -4.74 -17.63
C VAL A 116 -23.13 -4.58 -17.95
N ARG A 117 -23.95 -4.41 -16.91
CA ARG A 117 -25.39 -4.22 -17.07
C ARG A 117 -26.01 -3.57 -15.83
N GLN A 118 -27.17 -2.98 -16.02
CA GLN A 118 -28.00 -2.42 -14.97
C GLN A 118 -29.44 -2.88 -15.15
N ASN A 119 -30.02 -3.46 -14.11
CA ASN A 119 -31.37 -3.96 -14.11
C ASN A 119 -32.21 -3.31 -13.00
N TYR A 120 -33.39 -2.85 -13.32
CA TYR A 120 -34.36 -2.42 -12.31
C TYR A 120 -35.15 -3.63 -11.85
N VAL A 121 -35.05 -3.98 -10.58
CA VAL A 121 -35.62 -5.23 -10.06
C VAL A 121 -37.08 -5.05 -9.67
N SER A 122 -37.39 -4.14 -8.76
CA SER A 122 -38.77 -3.77 -8.40
C SER A 122 -38.79 -2.50 -7.56
N GLY A 123 -39.82 -1.68 -7.69
CA GLY A 123 -39.98 -0.45 -6.90
C GLY A 123 -38.79 0.48 -7.08
N ASN A 124 -38.08 0.78 -6.00
CA ASN A 124 -36.92 1.70 -5.97
C ASN A 124 -35.58 0.95 -5.88
N ARG A 125 -35.47 -0.30 -6.36
CA ARG A 125 -34.24 -1.09 -6.30
C ARG A 125 -33.67 -1.36 -7.69
N VAL A 126 -32.32 -1.21 -7.77
CA VAL A 126 -31.54 -1.48 -8.97
C VAL A 126 -30.42 -2.46 -8.64
N GLU A 127 -30.17 -3.35 -9.56
CA GLU A 127 -29.06 -4.29 -9.58
C GLU A 127 -28.05 -3.82 -10.65
N ILE A 128 -26.82 -3.60 -10.26
CA ILE A 128 -25.77 -3.09 -11.13
C ILE A 128 -24.62 -4.11 -11.15
N HIS A 129 -24.28 -4.57 -12.33
CA HIS A 129 -23.20 -5.53 -12.53
C HIS A 129 -21.96 -4.84 -13.05
N TYR A 130 -20.86 -5.07 -12.38
CA TYR A 130 -19.56 -4.56 -12.74
C TYR A 130 -18.56 -5.69 -12.91
N ARG A 131 -17.61 -5.48 -13.80
CA ARG A 131 -16.38 -6.27 -13.88
C ARG A 131 -15.23 -5.38 -13.43
N MET A 132 -14.49 -5.82 -12.43
CA MET A 132 -13.46 -4.96 -11.82
C MET A 132 -12.31 -5.77 -11.24
N PRO A 133 -11.12 -5.14 -11.11
CA PRO A 133 -9.96 -5.81 -10.51
C PRO A 133 -10.19 -6.09 -9.02
N LEU A 134 -9.86 -7.30 -8.58
CA LEU A 134 -9.97 -7.69 -7.17
C LEU A 134 -9.13 -6.80 -6.26
N GLY A 135 -7.93 -6.41 -6.67
CA GLY A 135 -7.05 -5.56 -5.87
C GLY A 135 -7.62 -4.18 -5.51
N GLU A 136 -8.56 -3.68 -6.30
CA GLU A 136 -9.19 -2.37 -6.04
C GLU A 136 -10.28 -2.42 -4.97
N ILE A 137 -10.81 -3.60 -4.65
CA ILE A 137 -11.89 -3.74 -3.66
C ILE A 137 -11.41 -4.16 -2.27
N VAL A 138 -10.20 -4.74 -2.16
CA VAL A 138 -9.72 -5.39 -0.93
C VAL A 138 -9.61 -4.42 0.24
N ILE A 139 -9.21 -3.16 0.03
CA ILE A 139 -8.84 -2.25 1.12
C ILE A 139 -10.02 -1.41 1.62
N ASP A 140 -10.57 -0.55 0.79
CA ASP A 140 -11.48 0.51 1.24
C ASP A 140 -12.82 0.58 0.51
N PHE A 141 -13.01 -0.29 -0.48
CA PHE A 141 -14.18 -0.24 -1.35
C PHE A 141 -15.48 -0.48 -0.59
N TYR A 142 -15.51 -1.50 0.28
CA TYR A 142 -16.71 -1.89 1.00
C TYR A 142 -17.19 -0.81 1.96
N ASP A 143 -16.27 -0.18 2.69
CA ASP A 143 -16.57 0.91 3.61
C ASP A 143 -17.08 2.15 2.87
N LYS A 144 -16.46 2.48 1.74
CA LYS A 144 -16.92 3.57 0.89
C LYS A 144 -18.29 3.28 0.30
N LEU A 145 -18.54 2.07 -0.16
CA LEU A 145 -19.84 1.65 -0.70
C LEU A 145 -20.93 1.80 0.37
N LYS A 146 -20.68 1.33 1.58
CA LYS A 146 -21.62 1.46 2.72
C LYS A 146 -21.84 2.90 3.11
N SER A 147 -20.78 3.70 3.17
CA SER A 147 -20.88 5.12 3.51
C SER A 147 -21.71 5.90 2.48
N ILE A 148 -21.42 5.73 1.19
CA ILE A 148 -22.12 6.44 0.09
C ILE A 148 -23.60 6.06 0.04
N SER A 149 -23.91 4.79 0.26
CA SER A 149 -25.27 4.26 0.21
C SER A 149 -26.03 4.34 1.53
N LYS A 150 -25.43 4.93 2.57
CA LYS A 150 -25.98 4.96 3.94
C LYS A 150 -26.36 3.55 4.45
N GLY A 151 -25.60 2.54 4.05
CA GLY A 151 -25.85 1.14 4.41
C GLY A 151 -26.86 0.41 3.53
N TYR A 152 -27.50 1.06 2.56
CA TYR A 152 -28.52 0.43 1.70
C TYR A 152 -27.99 -0.38 0.53
N ALA A 153 -26.68 -0.30 0.21
CA ALA A 153 -26.10 -1.14 -0.81
C ALA A 153 -25.68 -2.49 -0.26
N SER A 154 -26.01 -3.57 -0.97
CA SER A 154 -25.40 -4.87 -0.83
C SER A 154 -24.41 -5.11 -1.95
N PHE A 155 -23.36 -5.87 -1.66
CA PHE A 155 -22.27 -6.17 -2.59
C PHE A 155 -21.96 -7.66 -2.51
N ASP A 156 -21.95 -8.29 -3.66
CA ASP A 156 -21.54 -9.67 -3.84
C ASP A 156 -20.62 -9.78 -5.05
N TYR A 157 -19.69 -10.73 -5.06
CA TYR A 157 -18.81 -10.94 -6.19
C TYR A 157 -18.34 -12.38 -6.29
N HIS A 158 -17.93 -12.75 -7.48
CA HIS A 158 -17.23 -13.99 -7.76
C HIS A 158 -16.03 -13.74 -8.69
N GLN A 159 -15.02 -14.59 -8.58
CA GLN A 159 -13.83 -14.47 -9.42
C GLN A 159 -14.16 -14.77 -10.88
N SER A 160 -13.66 -13.95 -11.80
CA SER A 160 -13.88 -14.08 -13.25
C SER A 160 -12.59 -14.31 -14.05
N GLY A 161 -11.53 -14.79 -13.36
CA GLY A 161 -10.25 -15.11 -13.97
C GLY A 161 -9.25 -13.97 -13.92
N PHE A 162 -8.20 -14.08 -14.73
CA PHE A 162 -7.12 -13.09 -14.81
C PHE A 162 -7.23 -12.32 -16.13
N ARG A 163 -6.77 -11.05 -16.10
CA ARG A 163 -6.71 -10.19 -17.29
C ARG A 163 -5.43 -9.38 -17.32
N PRO A 164 -4.86 -9.17 -18.52
CA PRO A 164 -3.70 -8.29 -18.68
C PRO A 164 -4.00 -6.88 -18.20
N SER A 165 -3.07 -6.30 -17.44
CA SER A 165 -3.19 -4.95 -16.90
C SER A 165 -1.84 -4.24 -16.87
N LYS A 166 -1.88 -2.89 -16.96
CA LYS A 166 -0.68 -2.05 -16.88
C LYS A 166 -0.27 -1.81 -15.44
N LEU A 167 0.22 -2.85 -14.80
CA LEU A 167 0.69 -2.79 -13.43
C LEU A 167 2.16 -2.40 -13.35
N VAL A 168 2.49 -1.66 -12.31
CA VAL A 168 3.85 -1.25 -11.99
C VAL A 168 4.14 -1.51 -10.52
N LYS A 169 5.37 -1.87 -10.22
CA LYS A 169 5.87 -1.95 -8.86
C LYS A 169 6.20 -0.54 -8.38
N LEU A 170 5.54 -0.12 -7.33
CA LEU A 170 5.79 1.11 -6.61
C LEU A 170 6.65 0.81 -5.39
N ASP A 171 7.87 1.32 -5.39
CA ASP A 171 8.81 1.18 -4.27
C ASP A 171 8.86 2.47 -3.45
N ILE A 172 8.93 2.32 -2.13
CA ILE A 172 9.18 3.43 -1.20
C ILE A 172 10.63 3.36 -0.75
N LEU A 173 11.35 4.46 -0.94
CA LEU A 173 12.74 4.58 -0.54
C LEU A 173 12.88 5.57 0.61
N LEU A 174 13.60 5.16 1.64
CA LEU A 174 14.03 6.01 2.76
C LEU A 174 15.51 6.26 2.66
N ASN A 175 15.90 7.53 2.47
CA ASN A 175 17.29 7.94 2.22
C ASN A 175 17.97 7.24 1.02
N GLY A 176 17.20 6.74 0.07
CA GLY A 176 17.67 6.02 -1.12
C GLY A 176 17.67 4.50 -0.97
N GLU A 177 17.36 3.95 0.19
CA GLU A 177 17.21 2.52 0.44
C GLU A 177 15.74 2.11 0.31
N SER A 178 15.46 1.07 -0.46
CA SER A 178 14.10 0.55 -0.65
C SER A 178 13.63 -0.22 0.58
N VAL A 179 12.40 0.03 0.99
CA VAL A 179 11.71 -0.70 2.07
C VAL A 179 10.73 -1.66 1.43
N ASP A 180 11.08 -2.94 1.35
CA ASP A 180 10.29 -3.98 0.66
C ASP A 180 8.89 -4.15 1.25
N ALA A 181 8.74 -4.00 2.56
CA ALA A 181 7.45 -4.08 3.25
C ALA A 181 6.44 -2.99 2.82
N LEU A 182 6.92 -1.88 2.27
CA LEU A 182 6.11 -0.77 1.76
C LEU A 182 5.95 -0.80 0.23
N SER A 183 6.60 -1.76 -0.45
CA SER A 183 6.45 -1.93 -1.90
C SER A 183 5.07 -2.49 -2.22
N THR A 184 4.46 -2.00 -3.30
CA THR A 184 3.13 -2.46 -3.73
C THR A 184 3.02 -2.51 -5.24
N LEU A 185 2.16 -3.39 -5.76
CA LEU A 185 1.77 -3.41 -7.17
C LEU A 185 0.52 -2.55 -7.35
N THR A 186 0.55 -1.65 -8.30
CA THR A 186 -0.57 -0.75 -8.58
C THR A 186 -0.67 -0.46 -10.08
N HIS A 187 -1.86 -0.07 -10.51
CA HIS A 187 -2.04 0.38 -11.89
C HIS A 187 -1.25 1.68 -12.16
N VAL A 188 -0.68 1.80 -13.36
CA VAL A 188 0.17 2.94 -13.73
C VAL A 188 -0.52 4.28 -13.51
N ASP A 189 -1.82 4.38 -13.79
CA ASP A 189 -2.60 5.61 -13.64
C ASP A 189 -2.75 6.05 -12.18
N ASN A 190 -2.78 5.10 -11.25
CA ASN A 190 -2.93 5.35 -9.81
C ASN A 190 -1.59 5.49 -9.08
N ALA A 191 -0.48 5.11 -9.72
CA ALA A 191 0.83 5.01 -9.07
C ALA A 191 1.33 6.34 -8.51
N TYR A 192 1.13 7.45 -9.23
CA TYR A 192 1.55 8.77 -8.77
C TYR A 192 0.80 9.21 -7.51
N ASP A 193 -0.54 9.13 -7.54
CA ASP A 193 -1.38 9.57 -6.42
C ASP A 193 -1.19 8.69 -5.19
N LEU A 194 -1.03 7.38 -5.38
CA LEU A 194 -0.71 6.45 -4.31
C LEU A 194 0.66 6.75 -3.71
N GLY A 195 1.69 6.88 -4.53
CA GLY A 195 3.05 7.18 -4.09
C GLY A 195 3.15 8.52 -3.36
N LYS A 196 2.45 9.54 -3.83
CA LYS A 196 2.38 10.84 -3.17
C LYS A 196 1.74 10.74 -1.78
N ARG A 197 0.56 10.10 -1.68
CA ARG A 197 -0.14 9.90 -0.40
C ARG A 197 0.69 9.10 0.60
N MET A 198 1.39 8.05 0.13
CA MET A 198 2.30 7.27 0.99
C MET A 198 3.45 8.11 1.51
N CYS A 199 4.10 8.92 0.66
CA CYS A 199 5.18 9.81 1.07
C CYS A 199 4.71 10.86 2.08
N GLU A 200 3.53 11.47 1.87
CA GLU A 200 2.93 12.44 2.79
C GLU A 200 2.61 11.79 4.13
N LYS A 201 2.00 10.58 4.13
CA LYS A 201 1.66 9.86 5.36
C LYS A 201 2.89 9.43 6.15
N LEU A 202 3.90 8.91 5.48
CA LEU A 202 5.17 8.56 6.13
C LEU A 202 5.87 9.79 6.73
N LYS A 203 5.79 10.95 6.07
CA LYS A 203 6.32 12.20 6.61
C LYS A 203 5.63 12.64 7.91
N GLU A 204 4.33 12.35 8.06
CA GLU A 204 3.59 12.62 9.29
C GLU A 204 3.95 11.64 10.41
N LEU A 205 4.10 10.34 10.08
CA LEU A 205 4.30 9.26 11.04
C LEU A 205 5.75 9.16 11.53
N ILE A 206 6.73 9.33 10.63
CA ILE A 206 8.16 9.19 11.00
C ILE A 206 8.60 10.41 11.82
N PRO A 207 9.10 10.20 13.05
CA PRO A 207 9.56 11.29 13.90
C PRO A 207 10.81 11.97 13.33
N ARG A 208 10.93 13.28 13.56
CA ARG A 208 12.08 14.07 13.15
C ARG A 208 13.34 13.60 13.87
N GLN A 209 14.39 13.32 13.11
CA GLN A 209 15.68 12.88 13.62
C GLN A 209 16.75 13.98 13.53
N GLN A 210 17.99 13.65 13.91
CA GLN A 210 19.13 14.58 13.87
C GLN A 210 19.64 14.87 12.44
N PHE A 211 19.15 14.13 11.44
CA PHE A 211 19.47 14.29 10.01
C PHE A 211 18.19 14.37 9.18
N ASP A 212 18.33 14.88 7.96
CA ASP A 212 17.19 14.98 7.04
C ASP A 212 16.88 13.58 6.47
N ILE A 213 15.62 13.18 6.49
CA ILE A 213 15.14 11.92 5.91
C ILE A 213 14.46 12.26 4.58
N ALA A 214 14.95 11.69 3.50
CA ALA A 214 14.31 11.74 2.20
C ALA A 214 13.39 10.54 2.05
N ILE A 215 12.10 10.79 1.83
CA ILE A 215 11.08 9.79 1.52
C ILE A 215 10.78 9.92 0.03
N GLN A 216 10.89 8.85 -0.71
CA GLN A 216 10.72 8.87 -2.16
C GLN A 216 9.83 7.69 -2.59
N ALA A 217 8.93 7.95 -3.51
CA ALA A 217 8.19 6.91 -4.22
C ALA A 217 8.79 6.77 -5.62
N ALA A 218 9.09 5.54 -6.03
CA ALA A 218 9.74 5.25 -7.29
C ALA A 218 9.09 4.09 -8.05
N ILE A 219 9.15 4.15 -9.37
CA ILE A 219 8.81 3.05 -10.28
C ILE A 219 10.10 2.68 -11.00
N GLY A 220 10.69 1.54 -10.63
CA GLY A 220 12.04 1.19 -11.05
C GLY A 220 13.05 2.27 -10.66
N ALA A 221 13.78 2.81 -11.62
CA ALA A 221 14.77 3.88 -11.37
C ALA A 221 14.15 5.30 -11.32
N LYS A 222 12.87 5.45 -11.69
CA LYS A 222 12.23 6.77 -11.80
C LYS A 222 11.54 7.15 -10.49
N ILE A 223 12.00 8.22 -9.85
CA ILE A 223 11.33 8.82 -8.70
C ILE A 223 10.12 9.61 -9.20
N ILE A 224 8.93 9.29 -8.70
CA ILE A 224 7.66 9.93 -9.08
C ILE A 224 7.16 10.92 -8.02
N SER A 225 7.52 10.72 -6.75
CA SER A 225 7.17 11.63 -5.65
C SER A 225 8.31 11.68 -4.63
N ARG A 226 8.45 12.81 -3.97
CA ARG A 226 9.47 13.02 -2.94
C ARG A 226 8.98 13.94 -1.86
N GLU A 227 9.16 13.51 -0.60
CA GLU A 227 8.99 14.32 0.59
C GLU A 227 10.27 14.32 1.43
N THR A 228 10.41 15.30 2.30
CA THR A 228 11.60 15.39 3.16
C THR A 228 11.22 15.79 4.58
N ILE A 229 11.63 14.98 5.54
CA ILE A 229 11.56 15.31 6.96
C ILE A 229 12.84 16.07 7.33
N LYS A 230 12.69 17.32 7.73
CA LYS A 230 13.83 18.16 8.12
C LYS A 230 14.38 17.71 9.46
N ALA A 231 15.70 17.68 9.58
CA ALA A 231 16.40 17.39 10.83
C ALA A 231 16.01 18.35 11.95
N VAL A 232 16.03 17.84 13.18
CA VAL A 232 15.98 18.70 14.37
C VAL A 232 17.24 19.59 14.36
N ARG A 233 17.06 20.91 14.44
CA ARG A 233 18.14 21.88 14.46
C ARG A 233 18.33 22.41 15.88
N LYS A 234 19.56 22.28 16.40
CA LYS A 234 20.01 23.06 17.55
C LYS A 234 20.54 24.38 17.03
N ASP A 235 20.12 25.51 17.60
CA ASP A 235 20.69 26.79 17.28
C ASP A 235 22.12 26.90 17.86
N VAL A 236 23.09 26.56 17.01
CA VAL A 236 24.54 26.60 17.40
C VAL A 236 25.08 28.03 17.40
N THR A 237 24.30 28.98 16.89
CA THR A 237 24.69 30.40 16.80
C THR A 237 24.10 31.28 17.91
N ALA A 238 23.16 30.77 18.71
CA ALA A 238 22.44 31.49 19.76
C ALA A 238 23.37 32.23 20.76
N LYS A 239 24.54 31.65 21.05
CA LYS A 239 25.56 32.23 21.96
C LYS A 239 26.60 33.09 21.25
N CYS A 240 26.44 33.35 19.93
CA CYS A 240 27.36 34.17 19.18
C CYS A 240 26.86 35.63 19.18
N TYR A 241 27.20 36.41 20.19
CA TYR A 241 26.93 37.83 20.26
C TYR A 241 27.89 38.61 19.36
N GLY A 242 27.38 39.61 18.64
CA GLY A 242 28.16 40.49 17.77
C GLY A 242 28.34 39.98 16.33
N GLY A 243 29.00 40.78 15.51
CA GLY A 243 29.08 40.61 14.04
C GLY A 243 30.11 39.60 13.53
N ASP A 244 30.57 38.64 14.34
CA ASP A 244 31.54 37.62 13.87
C ASP A 244 30.86 36.60 12.92
N VAL A 245 30.75 37.02 11.67
CA VAL A 245 30.19 36.23 10.58
C VAL A 245 31.04 34.97 10.33
N SER A 246 32.36 35.06 10.48
CA SER A 246 33.28 33.95 10.24
C SER A 246 33.07 32.81 11.22
N ARG A 247 32.92 33.11 12.50
CA ARG A 247 32.62 32.13 13.56
C ARG A 247 31.27 31.47 13.37
N LYS A 248 30.24 32.27 13.08
CA LYS A 248 28.88 31.74 12.79
C LYS A 248 28.91 30.74 11.61
N ARG A 249 29.61 31.10 10.53
CA ARG A 249 29.74 30.22 9.35
C ARG A 249 30.47 28.92 9.68
N LYS A 250 31.61 28.99 10.43
CA LYS A 250 32.34 27.77 10.86
C LYS A 250 31.49 26.84 11.72
N LEU A 251 30.66 27.38 12.64
CA LEU A 251 29.75 26.59 13.48
C LEU A 251 28.67 25.90 12.65
N LEU A 252 28.08 26.61 11.72
CA LEU A 252 27.06 26.05 10.79
C LEU A 252 27.67 24.98 9.89
N GLU A 253 28.88 25.16 9.37
CA GLU A 253 29.57 24.15 8.55
C GLU A 253 29.93 22.91 9.36
N LYS A 254 30.35 23.07 10.62
CA LYS A 254 30.61 21.95 11.55
C LYS A 254 29.34 21.16 11.82
N GLN A 255 28.20 21.85 12.05
CA GLN A 255 26.88 21.21 12.20
C GLN A 255 26.47 20.46 10.95
N LYS A 256 26.63 21.04 9.76
CA LYS A 256 26.33 20.40 8.47
C LYS A 256 27.16 19.14 8.27
N ARG A 257 28.44 19.17 8.55
CA ARG A 257 29.36 17.99 8.48
C ARG A 257 28.93 16.89 9.45
N GLY A 258 28.61 17.26 10.71
CA GLY A 258 28.09 16.32 11.71
C GLY A 258 26.82 15.61 11.27
N LYS A 259 25.84 16.35 10.73
CA LYS A 259 24.60 15.79 10.19
C LYS A 259 24.83 14.85 9.01
N LYS A 260 25.76 15.16 8.10
CA LYS A 260 26.13 14.28 6.98
C LYS A 260 26.70 12.95 7.49
N ARG A 261 27.54 12.96 8.54
CA ARG A 261 28.05 11.72 9.15
C ARG A 261 26.94 10.92 9.82
N MET A 262 26.05 11.57 10.58
CA MET A 262 24.92 10.90 11.23
C MET A 262 24.00 10.23 10.20
N LYS A 263 23.76 10.87 9.06
CA LYS A 263 22.96 10.28 7.97
C LYS A 263 23.58 9.00 7.37
N GLN A 264 24.92 8.88 7.38
CA GLN A 264 25.64 7.70 6.87
C GLN A 264 25.59 6.51 7.83
N ILE A 265 25.33 6.74 9.11
CA ILE A 265 25.37 5.72 10.18
C ILE A 265 23.96 5.39 10.67
N GLY A 266 23.04 6.35 10.58
CA GLY A 266 21.69 6.22 11.14
C GLY A 266 20.75 5.46 10.22
N ASN A 267 20.19 4.37 10.71
CA ASN A 267 19.03 3.73 10.12
C ASN A 267 17.78 4.53 10.46
N VAL A 268 16.82 4.55 9.52
CA VAL A 268 15.50 5.15 9.72
C VAL A 268 14.55 4.05 10.17
N GLU A 269 14.10 4.12 11.41
CA GLU A 269 13.04 3.25 11.90
C GLU A 269 11.69 3.74 11.35
N VAL A 270 10.93 2.83 10.79
CA VAL A 270 9.56 3.05 10.34
C VAL A 270 8.66 2.60 11.49
N PRO A 271 7.77 3.47 11.99
CA PRO A 271 6.88 3.13 13.11
C PRO A 271 5.81 2.12 12.73
#